data_1c65fd70b9e68f16c10525f4a42a0c7f
#
_entry.id   1c65fd70b9e68f16c10525f4a42a0c7f
#
_cell.length_a   1.000
_cell.length_b   1.000
_cell.length_c   1.000
_cell.angle_alpha   90.00
_cell.angle_beta   90.00
_cell.angle_gamma   90.00
#
_symmetry.space_group_name_H-M   'P 1'
#
loop_
_entity.id
_entity.type
_entity.pdbx_description
1 polymer ?
#
loop_
_entity_poly.entity_id
_entity_poly.type
_entity_poly.pdbx_seq_one_letter_code
_entity_poly.pdbx_strand_id
1 'polypeptide(L)'
;IMGGDHSITLPELRAVAKRHGPVALLHFDAHSDTGDDFFGKPYNHGTTFHWAIEEGLLLPEQSTQAGIRGPLYSRSSLDYAKGKGMRVISGWELHDIGVDETIRIMRERIRPGTPVFVTFDIDFLDAAYAPGTGTPEIGGFTTHEALKLILGVCPGQRLVGMDLVEVLPDTDSAGITSFAAAGIMHAFLACLAANKKHNPS
;
A
#
# COMPACT_ATOMS: atom_id res chain seq x y z
N ILE A 1 -1.31 -9.78 -11.68
CA ILE A 1 -1.83 -10.96 -10.96
C ILE A 1 -3.29 -10.71 -10.67
N MET A 2 -4.11 -11.72 -10.85
CA MET A 2 -5.51 -11.66 -10.42
C MET A 2 -5.57 -12.27 -9.02
N GLY A 3 -5.93 -11.47 -8.08
CA GLY A 3 -6.03 -11.88 -6.70
C GLY A 3 -7.09 -11.10 -5.99
N GLY A 4 -7.10 -11.25 -4.81
CA GLY A 4 -7.90 -11.36 -3.70
C GLY A 4 -7.32 -10.65 -2.50
N ASP A 5 -6.98 -11.40 -1.54
CA ASP A 5 -6.48 -10.87 -0.27
C ASP A 5 -5.02 -10.35 -0.37
N HIS A 6 -4.59 -9.62 0.65
CA HIS A 6 -3.26 -8.97 0.65
C HIS A 6 -2.07 -9.96 0.64
N SER A 7 -2.33 -11.27 0.84
CA SER A 7 -1.26 -12.28 0.79
C SER A 7 -0.62 -12.44 -0.58
N ILE A 8 -1.30 -12.05 -1.67
CA ILE A 8 -0.76 -12.13 -3.03
C ILE A 8 0.44 -11.21 -3.23
N THR A 9 0.56 -10.14 -2.47
CA THR A 9 1.65 -9.16 -2.60
C THR A 9 3.01 -9.77 -2.27
N LEU A 10 3.10 -10.75 -1.37
CA LEU A 10 4.38 -11.39 -1.06
C LEU A 10 4.98 -12.15 -2.27
N PRO A 11 4.28 -13.04 -2.98
CA PRO A 11 4.81 -13.66 -4.20
C PRO A 11 5.08 -12.64 -5.32
N GLU A 12 4.33 -11.55 -5.41
CA GLU A 12 4.62 -10.46 -6.35
C GLU A 12 5.95 -9.79 -6.03
N LEU A 13 6.17 -9.42 -4.77
CA LEU A 13 7.42 -8.82 -4.30
C LEU A 13 8.62 -9.76 -4.52
N ARG A 14 8.47 -11.07 -4.29
CA ARG A 14 9.51 -12.06 -4.62
C ARG A 14 9.87 -12.05 -6.11
N ALA A 15 8.87 -11.96 -6.99
CA ALA A 15 9.08 -11.90 -8.44
C ALA A 15 9.73 -10.58 -8.87
N VAL A 16 9.26 -9.47 -8.32
CA VAL A 16 9.78 -8.12 -8.61
C VAL A 16 11.20 -7.96 -8.10
N ALA A 17 11.48 -8.36 -6.85
CA ALA A 17 12.80 -8.26 -6.26
C ALA A 17 13.84 -9.16 -6.97
N LYS A 18 13.43 -10.30 -7.49
CA LYS A 18 14.29 -11.16 -8.33
C LYS A 18 14.80 -10.44 -9.57
N ARG A 19 14.01 -9.53 -10.13
CA ARG A 19 14.34 -8.78 -11.37
C ARG A 19 15.02 -7.45 -11.11
N HIS A 20 14.59 -6.74 -10.07
CA HIS A 20 14.92 -5.33 -9.85
C HIS A 20 15.78 -5.09 -8.60
N GLY A 21 16.02 -6.13 -7.79
CA GLY A 21 16.53 -5.99 -6.42
C GLY A 21 15.43 -5.57 -5.44
N PRO A 22 15.77 -5.38 -4.17
CA PRO A 22 14.83 -4.90 -3.15
C PRO A 22 14.19 -3.58 -3.55
N VAL A 23 12.90 -3.40 -3.20
CA VAL A 23 12.12 -2.23 -3.60
C VAL A 23 11.77 -1.32 -2.43
N ALA A 24 11.59 -0.05 -2.68
CA ALA A 24 10.85 0.82 -1.78
C ALA A 24 9.35 0.51 -1.90
N LEU A 25 8.66 0.38 -0.76
CA LEU A 25 7.24 0.10 -0.71
C LEU A 25 6.45 1.38 -0.39
N LEU A 26 5.45 1.68 -1.20
CA LEU A 26 4.38 2.63 -0.90
C LEU A 26 3.13 1.83 -0.57
N HIS A 27 2.80 1.73 0.71
CA HIS A 27 1.70 0.90 1.22
C HIS A 27 0.58 1.81 1.75
N PHE A 28 -0.59 1.70 1.15
CA PHE A 28 -1.82 2.39 1.53
C PHE A 28 -2.81 1.37 2.08
N ASP A 29 -3.19 1.49 3.35
CA ASP A 29 -3.94 0.46 4.06
C ASP A 29 -4.49 0.98 5.39
N ALA A 30 -5.55 0.40 5.89
CA ALA A 30 -5.96 0.56 7.27
C ALA A 30 -5.13 -0.29 8.24
N HIS A 31 -4.50 -1.36 7.75
CA HIS A 31 -3.75 -2.35 8.53
C HIS A 31 -2.26 -2.32 8.20
N SER A 32 -1.43 -2.79 9.11
CA SER A 32 0.02 -2.79 8.90
C SER A 32 0.54 -4.01 8.16
N ASP A 33 -0.17 -5.14 8.26
CA ASP A 33 0.17 -6.44 7.68
C ASP A 33 1.61 -6.91 7.95
N THR A 34 2.10 -6.53 9.13
CA THR A 34 3.45 -6.84 9.62
C THR A 34 3.46 -7.78 10.84
N GLY A 35 2.37 -8.51 11.04
CA GLY A 35 2.34 -9.61 12.00
C GLY A 35 3.28 -10.74 11.59
N ASP A 36 3.87 -11.42 12.55
CA ASP A 36 4.75 -12.59 12.32
C ASP A 36 3.96 -13.88 12.14
N ASP A 37 2.79 -13.93 12.77
CA ASP A 37 1.88 -15.09 12.80
C ASP A 37 0.44 -14.60 12.95
N PHE A 38 -0.49 -15.36 12.40
CA PHE A 38 -1.92 -15.15 12.61
C PHE A 38 -2.60 -16.52 12.80
N PHE A 39 -3.03 -16.81 14.03
CA PHE A 39 -3.60 -18.10 14.43
C PHE A 39 -2.72 -19.32 14.08
N GLY A 40 -1.42 -19.24 14.28
CA GLY A 40 -0.46 -20.30 13.98
C GLY A 40 -0.16 -20.47 12.48
N LYS A 41 -0.51 -19.49 11.66
CA LYS A 41 -0.23 -19.48 10.22
C LYS A 41 0.69 -18.32 9.88
N PRO A 42 1.94 -18.61 9.49
CA PRO A 42 2.93 -17.57 9.19
C PRO A 42 2.67 -16.82 7.88
N TYR A 43 1.99 -17.43 6.91
CA TYR A 43 1.71 -16.81 5.62
C TYR A 43 0.21 -16.56 5.44
N ASN A 44 -0.19 -15.32 5.52
CA ASN A 44 -1.55 -14.84 5.31
C ASN A 44 -1.56 -13.32 5.04
N HIS A 45 -2.74 -12.73 4.80
CA HIS A 45 -2.88 -11.31 4.48
C HIS A 45 -2.26 -10.39 5.53
N GLY A 46 -2.41 -10.67 6.83
CA GLY A 46 -1.88 -9.83 7.93
C GLY A 46 -0.39 -9.97 8.21
N THR A 47 0.35 -10.81 7.46
CA THR A 47 1.78 -11.08 7.69
C THR A 47 2.68 -10.79 6.48
N THR A 48 2.08 -10.33 5.40
CA THR A 48 2.72 -10.13 4.09
C THR A 48 4.00 -9.30 4.18
N PHE A 49 3.96 -8.17 4.84
CA PHE A 49 5.13 -7.27 4.89
C PHE A 49 6.15 -7.65 5.97
N HIS A 50 5.75 -8.42 6.98
CA HIS A 50 6.72 -9.06 7.86
C HIS A 50 7.68 -9.93 7.05
N TRP A 51 7.14 -10.86 6.29
CA TRP A 51 7.95 -11.78 5.49
C TRP A 51 8.67 -11.09 4.35
N ALA A 52 8.07 -10.09 3.72
CA ALA A 52 8.75 -9.31 2.70
C ALA A 52 10.00 -8.58 3.23
N ILE A 53 9.97 -8.12 4.49
CA ILE A 53 11.11 -7.51 5.16
C ILE A 53 12.15 -8.58 5.54
N GLU A 54 11.73 -9.69 6.18
CA GLU A 54 12.64 -10.76 6.61
C GLU A 54 13.35 -11.45 5.43
N GLU A 55 12.69 -11.56 4.29
CA GLU A 55 13.28 -12.09 3.05
C GLU A 55 14.17 -11.07 2.31
N GLY A 56 14.27 -9.82 2.80
CA GLY A 56 15.08 -8.78 2.18
C GLY A 56 14.54 -8.27 0.84
N LEU A 57 13.22 -8.37 0.62
CA LEU A 57 12.57 -7.94 -0.62
C LEU A 57 12.31 -6.43 -0.64
N LEU A 58 12.30 -5.80 0.54
CA LEU A 58 12.01 -4.38 0.71
C LEU A 58 13.26 -3.60 1.14
N LEU A 59 13.20 -2.29 0.92
CA LEU A 59 14.10 -1.27 1.47
C LEU A 59 13.32 -0.50 2.56
N PRO A 60 13.25 -0.98 3.81
CA PRO A 60 12.37 -0.40 4.83
C PRO A 60 12.62 1.09 5.07
N GLU A 61 13.88 1.53 5.07
CA GLU A 61 14.25 2.94 5.25
C GLU A 61 13.75 3.86 4.14
N GLN A 62 13.35 3.30 2.99
CA GLN A 62 12.78 4.03 1.86
C GLN A 62 11.29 3.74 1.69
N SER A 63 10.72 2.93 2.58
CA SER A 63 9.33 2.49 2.51
C SER A 63 8.44 3.27 3.47
N THR A 64 7.17 3.42 3.10
CA THR A 64 6.15 4.10 3.91
C THR A 64 4.86 3.30 3.92
N GLN A 65 4.27 3.14 5.10
CA GLN A 65 2.88 2.72 5.30
C GLN A 65 2.05 3.94 5.65
N ALA A 66 0.92 4.15 5.01
CA ALA A 66 0.04 5.29 5.23
C ALA A 66 -1.41 4.84 5.41
N GLY A 67 -2.10 5.43 6.40
CA GLY A 67 -3.51 5.19 6.67
C GLY A 67 -3.78 4.24 7.83
N ILE A 68 -2.74 3.68 8.46
CA ILE A 68 -2.87 2.64 9.49
C ILE A 68 -3.70 3.11 10.66
N ARG A 69 -4.85 2.47 10.89
CA ARG A 69 -5.83 2.84 11.92
C ARG A 69 -6.65 1.68 12.48
N GLY A 70 -6.62 0.55 11.81
CA GLY A 70 -7.33 -0.66 12.22
C GLY A 70 -6.88 -1.18 13.59
N PRO A 71 -7.67 -2.05 14.22
CA PRO A 71 -7.34 -2.62 15.51
C PRO A 71 -6.05 -3.44 15.44
N LEU A 72 -5.20 -3.28 16.43
CA LEU A 72 -3.97 -4.02 16.53
C LEU A 72 -4.17 -5.27 17.39
N TYR A 73 -3.86 -6.44 16.86
CA TYR A 73 -3.80 -7.68 17.64
C TYR A 73 -2.64 -7.66 18.63
N SER A 74 -1.57 -6.91 18.29
CA SER A 74 -0.42 -6.69 19.14
C SER A 74 0.21 -5.34 18.86
N ARG A 75 0.71 -4.66 19.89
CA ARG A 75 1.55 -3.46 19.73
C ARG A 75 2.82 -3.75 18.93
N SER A 76 3.32 -4.99 19.01
CA SER A 76 4.53 -5.41 18.30
C SER A 76 4.46 -5.25 16.79
N SER A 77 3.29 -5.31 16.16
CA SER A 77 3.16 -5.19 14.70
C SER A 77 3.63 -3.83 14.16
N LEU A 78 3.18 -2.72 14.79
CA LEU A 78 3.63 -1.37 14.38
C LEU A 78 5.08 -1.10 14.80
N ASP A 79 5.47 -1.59 15.97
CA ASP A 79 6.83 -1.42 16.48
C ASP A 79 7.83 -2.19 15.61
N TYR A 80 7.43 -3.33 15.05
CA TYR A 80 8.24 -4.10 14.12
C TYR A 80 8.56 -3.28 12.86
N ALA A 81 7.56 -2.78 12.15
CA ALA A 81 7.75 -1.99 10.93
C ALA A 81 8.65 -0.76 11.18
N LYS A 82 8.37 -0.01 12.25
CA LYS A 82 9.16 1.15 12.67
C LYS A 82 10.60 0.76 13.04
N GLY A 83 10.76 -0.34 13.79
CA GLY A 83 12.06 -0.85 14.21
C GLY A 83 12.94 -1.30 13.03
N LYS A 84 12.33 -1.72 11.94
CA LYS A 84 13.03 -2.02 10.67
C LYS A 84 13.34 -0.77 9.82
N GLY A 85 12.85 0.40 10.22
CA GLY A 85 13.11 1.68 9.54
C GLY A 85 12.00 2.18 8.63
N MET A 86 10.86 1.49 8.56
CA MET A 86 9.70 1.98 7.80
C MET A 86 9.10 3.24 8.44
N ARG A 87 8.61 4.16 7.62
CA ARG A 87 7.76 5.26 8.08
C ARG A 87 6.31 4.78 8.13
N VAL A 88 5.74 4.73 9.32
CA VAL A 88 4.32 4.45 9.49
C VAL A 88 3.61 5.76 9.78
N ILE A 89 2.74 6.18 8.88
CA ILE A 89 1.84 7.34 9.00
C ILE A 89 0.48 6.78 9.36
N SER A 90 0.06 6.97 10.60
CA SER A 90 -1.27 6.51 11.03
C SER A 90 -2.38 7.29 10.30
N GLY A 91 -3.61 6.74 10.27
CA GLY A 91 -4.76 7.45 9.74
C GLY A 91 -4.98 8.79 10.43
N TRP A 92 -4.84 8.84 11.76
CA TRP A 92 -4.93 10.08 12.53
C TRP A 92 -3.87 11.10 12.13
N GLU A 93 -2.61 10.67 12.05
CA GLU A 93 -1.52 11.55 11.61
C GLU A 93 -1.76 12.08 10.21
N LEU A 94 -2.22 11.23 9.26
CA LEU A 94 -2.48 11.64 7.89
C LEU A 94 -3.61 12.69 7.84
N HIS A 95 -4.67 12.54 8.64
CA HIS A 95 -5.72 13.56 8.76
C HIS A 95 -5.17 14.87 9.31
N ASP A 96 -4.27 14.82 10.29
CA ASP A 96 -3.72 16.03 10.94
C ASP A 96 -2.77 16.80 10.00
N ILE A 97 -1.86 16.08 9.29
CA ILE A 97 -0.86 16.72 8.42
C ILE A 97 -1.38 16.99 7.00
N GLY A 98 -2.40 16.25 6.59
CA GLY A 98 -3.02 16.35 5.26
C GLY A 98 -2.27 15.62 4.15
N VAL A 99 -2.95 15.51 3.02
CA VAL A 99 -2.50 14.74 1.84
C VAL A 99 -1.20 15.29 1.26
N ASP A 100 -1.06 16.62 1.14
CA ASP A 100 0.10 17.23 0.49
C ASP A 100 1.40 17.00 1.28
N GLU A 101 1.34 17.10 2.60
CA GLU A 101 2.48 16.81 3.46
C GLU A 101 2.82 15.33 3.46
N THR A 102 1.81 14.46 3.44
CA THR A 102 2.01 13.00 3.30
C THR A 102 2.74 12.66 2.00
N ILE A 103 2.33 13.25 0.87
CA ILE A 103 3.01 13.09 -0.42
C ILE A 103 4.48 13.51 -0.31
N ARG A 104 4.76 14.66 0.31
CA ARG A 104 6.13 15.16 0.50
C ARG A 104 6.97 14.17 1.30
N ILE A 105 6.48 13.71 2.44
CA ILE A 105 7.16 12.73 3.30
C ILE A 105 7.47 11.43 2.54
N MET A 106 6.50 10.89 1.82
CA MET A 106 6.67 9.66 1.06
C MET A 106 7.72 9.80 -0.04
N ARG A 107 7.70 10.91 -0.77
CA ARG A 107 8.65 11.17 -1.87
C ARG A 107 10.07 11.38 -1.38
N GLU A 108 10.26 12.11 -0.30
CA GLU A 108 11.60 12.44 0.26
C GLU A 108 12.33 11.20 0.79
N ARG A 109 11.61 10.14 1.16
CA ARG A 109 12.21 8.88 1.60
C ARG A 109 12.78 8.06 0.47
N ILE A 110 12.26 8.21 -0.74
CA ILE A 110 12.68 7.41 -1.91
C ILE A 110 13.88 8.08 -2.57
N ARG A 111 15.01 7.38 -2.60
CA ARG A 111 16.19 7.87 -3.30
C ARG A 111 16.00 7.79 -4.81
N PRO A 112 16.59 8.72 -5.58
CA PRO A 112 16.52 8.69 -7.05
C PRO A 112 16.97 7.33 -7.61
N GLY A 113 16.19 6.78 -8.53
CA GLY A 113 16.49 5.50 -9.20
C GLY A 113 16.10 4.23 -8.43
N THR A 114 15.67 4.36 -7.17
CA THR A 114 15.17 3.20 -6.40
C THR A 114 13.92 2.61 -7.07
N PRO A 115 13.84 1.28 -7.26
CA PRO A 115 12.64 0.66 -7.75
C PRO A 115 11.53 0.78 -6.69
N VAL A 116 10.33 1.19 -7.11
CA VAL A 116 9.18 1.44 -6.24
C VAL A 116 8.06 0.47 -6.59
N PHE A 117 7.55 -0.23 -5.58
CA PHE A 117 6.33 -1.01 -5.65
C PHE A 117 5.23 -0.29 -4.86
N VAL A 118 4.03 -0.22 -5.43
CA VAL A 118 2.86 0.37 -4.77
C VAL A 118 1.90 -0.75 -4.45
N THR A 119 1.45 -0.83 -3.21
CA THR A 119 0.36 -1.71 -2.81
C THR A 119 -0.76 -0.88 -2.21
N PHE A 120 -1.96 -1.12 -2.65
CA PHE A 120 -3.14 -0.39 -2.23
C PHE A 120 -4.22 -1.36 -1.76
N ASP A 121 -4.39 -1.45 -0.44
CA ASP A 121 -5.56 -2.10 0.13
C ASP A 121 -6.77 -1.17 0.00
N ILE A 122 -7.89 -1.70 -0.48
CA ILE A 122 -9.08 -0.88 -0.70
C ILE A 122 -9.68 -0.36 0.62
N ASP A 123 -9.38 -0.99 1.74
CA ASP A 123 -9.82 -0.55 3.06
C ASP A 123 -9.06 0.68 3.60
N PHE A 124 -8.01 1.14 2.89
CA PHE A 124 -7.47 2.49 3.07
C PHE A 124 -8.57 3.54 2.99
N LEU A 125 -9.52 3.35 2.08
CA LEU A 125 -10.71 4.18 2.01
C LEU A 125 -11.59 3.97 3.24
N ASP A 126 -12.34 5.01 3.59
CA ASP A 126 -13.37 4.86 4.63
C ASP A 126 -14.45 3.87 4.18
N ALA A 127 -15.00 3.13 5.13
CA ALA A 127 -16.06 2.15 4.88
C ALA A 127 -17.30 2.75 4.16
N ALA A 128 -17.48 4.08 4.22
CA ALA A 128 -18.53 4.78 3.47
C ALA A 128 -18.24 4.82 1.95
N TYR A 129 -16.98 4.74 1.53
CA TYR A 129 -16.54 4.74 0.13
C TYR A 129 -16.17 3.35 -0.39
N ALA A 130 -15.79 2.45 0.49
CA ALA A 130 -15.38 1.08 0.15
C ALA A 130 -16.01 0.05 1.10
N PRO A 131 -17.34 -0.14 1.06
CA PRO A 131 -18.01 -1.12 1.91
C PRO A 131 -17.72 -2.58 1.50
N GLY A 132 -17.30 -2.83 0.25
CA GLY A 132 -17.07 -4.16 -0.30
C GLY A 132 -15.63 -4.64 -0.08
N THR A 133 -15.23 -4.76 1.18
CA THR A 133 -13.93 -5.33 1.59
C THR A 133 -14.12 -6.27 2.78
N GLY A 134 -13.12 -7.08 3.09
CA GLY A 134 -13.16 -8.07 4.16
C GLY A 134 -13.10 -7.46 5.55
N THR A 135 -12.30 -6.41 5.72
CA THR A 135 -12.03 -5.75 7.00
C THR A 135 -12.20 -4.24 6.89
N PRO A 136 -13.44 -3.75 6.65
CA PRO A 136 -13.68 -2.32 6.49
C PRO A 136 -13.43 -1.57 7.80
N GLU A 137 -12.74 -0.42 7.70
CA GLU A 137 -12.41 0.43 8.85
C GLU A 137 -12.98 1.85 8.68
N ILE A 138 -13.54 2.37 9.78
CA ILE A 138 -14.03 3.77 9.83
C ILE A 138 -12.87 4.76 10.02
N GLY A 139 -13.12 6.04 9.77
CA GLY A 139 -12.11 7.09 9.90
C GLY A 139 -11.04 7.01 8.81
N GLY A 140 -11.41 6.46 7.66
CA GLY A 140 -10.55 6.34 6.50
C GLY A 140 -10.58 7.58 5.60
N PHE A 141 -10.22 7.38 4.34
CA PHE A 141 -10.02 8.45 3.38
C PHE A 141 -11.05 8.38 2.25
N THR A 142 -11.31 9.52 1.64
CA THR A 142 -12.17 9.62 0.46
C THR A 142 -11.44 9.10 -0.79
N THR A 143 -12.19 8.75 -1.81
CA THR A 143 -11.63 8.41 -3.13
C THR A 143 -10.83 9.57 -3.73
N HIS A 144 -11.21 10.83 -3.44
CA HIS A 144 -10.48 12.02 -3.89
C HIS A 144 -9.09 12.09 -3.26
N GLU A 145 -8.98 11.86 -1.95
CA GLU A 145 -7.69 11.85 -1.24
C GLU A 145 -6.79 10.72 -1.72
N ALA A 146 -7.35 9.52 -1.92
CA ALA A 146 -6.62 8.38 -2.48
C ALA A 146 -6.06 8.68 -3.88
N LEU A 147 -6.89 9.24 -4.78
CA LEU A 147 -6.44 9.65 -6.10
C LEU A 147 -5.35 10.72 -6.03
N LYS A 148 -5.51 11.71 -5.13
CA LYS A 148 -4.52 12.78 -4.93
C LYS A 148 -3.18 12.20 -4.43
N LEU A 149 -3.20 11.23 -3.53
CA LEU A 149 -2.00 10.53 -3.05
C LEU A 149 -1.30 9.80 -4.21
N ILE A 150 -1.99 8.96 -4.96
CA ILE A 150 -1.41 8.20 -6.07
C ILE A 150 -0.83 9.14 -7.14
N LEU A 151 -1.60 10.15 -7.55
CA LEU A 151 -1.16 11.14 -8.54
C LEU A 151 -0.04 12.06 -8.04
N GLY A 152 0.14 12.18 -6.72
CA GLY A 152 1.19 12.97 -6.11
C GLY A 152 2.49 12.19 -5.86
N VAL A 153 2.41 10.91 -5.45
CA VAL A 153 3.61 10.14 -5.08
C VAL A 153 4.26 9.43 -6.26
N CYS A 154 3.47 8.93 -7.22
CA CYS A 154 3.94 8.08 -8.32
C CYS A 154 4.70 8.79 -9.45
N PRO A 155 4.36 10.03 -9.86
CA PRO A 155 5.07 10.69 -10.95
C PRO A 155 6.56 10.90 -10.66
N GLY A 156 7.40 10.56 -11.65
CA GLY A 156 8.85 10.68 -11.54
C GLY A 156 9.55 9.55 -10.77
N GLN A 157 8.81 8.61 -10.18
CA GLN A 157 9.38 7.43 -9.52
C GLN A 157 9.65 6.30 -10.54
N ARG A 158 10.65 5.46 -10.24
CA ARG A 158 10.92 4.23 -10.99
C ARG A 158 9.92 3.15 -10.56
N LEU A 159 8.68 3.25 -11.05
CA LEU A 159 7.62 2.30 -10.74
C LEU A 159 7.89 0.95 -11.39
N VAL A 160 7.92 -0.14 -10.61
CA VAL A 160 8.17 -1.51 -11.08
C VAL A 160 6.96 -2.43 -10.92
N GLY A 161 5.96 -2.05 -10.15
CA GLY A 161 4.72 -2.77 -9.99
C GLY A 161 3.72 -2.04 -9.12
N MET A 162 2.47 -2.47 -9.22
CA MET A 162 1.39 -2.13 -8.30
C MET A 162 0.42 -3.28 -8.22
N ASP A 163 -0.10 -3.51 -7.04
CA ASP A 163 -1.35 -4.24 -6.83
C ASP A 163 -2.42 -3.34 -6.18
N LEU A 164 -3.65 -3.79 -6.27
CA LEU A 164 -4.78 -3.30 -5.51
C LEU A 164 -5.56 -4.52 -5.05
N VAL A 165 -5.78 -4.62 -3.74
CA VAL A 165 -6.21 -5.84 -3.06
C VAL A 165 -7.44 -5.63 -2.19
N GLU A 166 -7.96 -6.72 -1.64
CA GLU A 166 -9.04 -6.81 -0.65
C GLU A 166 -10.41 -6.31 -1.15
N VAL A 167 -10.61 -6.17 -2.46
CA VAL A 167 -11.97 -5.96 -3.01
C VAL A 167 -12.75 -7.26 -2.91
N LEU A 168 -13.88 -7.22 -2.21
CA LEU A 168 -14.80 -8.34 -2.04
C LEU A 168 -16.14 -8.05 -2.76
N PRO A 169 -16.26 -8.41 -4.05
CA PRO A 169 -17.41 -8.03 -4.89
C PRO A 169 -18.76 -8.55 -4.36
N ASP A 170 -18.78 -9.69 -3.67
CA ASP A 170 -20.01 -10.29 -3.14
C ASP A 170 -20.66 -9.44 -2.04
N THR A 171 -19.90 -8.58 -1.38
CA THR A 171 -20.39 -7.64 -0.35
C THR A 171 -20.45 -6.21 -0.85
N ASP A 172 -20.01 -5.95 -2.09
CA ASP A 172 -19.92 -4.60 -2.67
C ASP A 172 -21.29 -4.10 -3.14
N SER A 173 -21.93 -3.28 -2.31
CA SER A 173 -23.23 -2.69 -2.64
C SER A 173 -23.13 -1.78 -3.86
N ALA A 174 -23.88 -2.11 -4.90
CA ALA A 174 -23.91 -1.38 -6.17
C ALA A 174 -22.55 -1.24 -6.91
N GLY A 175 -21.55 -2.04 -6.54
CA GLY A 175 -20.23 -2.00 -7.19
C GLY A 175 -19.40 -0.76 -6.88
N ILE A 176 -19.71 -0.04 -5.80
CA ILE A 176 -19.06 1.23 -5.44
C ILE A 176 -17.56 1.00 -5.16
N THR A 177 -17.23 -0.05 -4.39
CA THR A 177 -15.86 -0.40 -4.05
C THR A 177 -15.06 -0.81 -5.29
N SER A 178 -15.63 -1.67 -6.11
CA SER A 178 -15.02 -2.10 -7.38
C SER A 178 -14.76 -0.92 -8.32
N PHE A 179 -15.69 0.04 -8.38
CA PHE A 179 -15.54 1.25 -9.18
C PHE A 179 -14.44 2.17 -8.65
N ALA A 180 -14.35 2.34 -7.33
CA ALA A 180 -13.27 3.09 -6.68
C ALA A 180 -11.90 2.45 -6.97
N ALA A 181 -11.81 1.12 -6.82
CA ALA A 181 -10.60 0.34 -7.13
C ALA A 181 -10.16 0.53 -8.59
N ALA A 182 -11.08 0.42 -9.54
CA ALA A 182 -10.78 0.65 -10.96
C ALA A 182 -10.27 2.07 -11.22
N GLY A 183 -10.83 3.08 -10.55
CA GLY A 183 -10.38 4.48 -10.64
C GLY A 183 -8.96 4.68 -10.13
N ILE A 184 -8.61 4.08 -9.00
CA ILE A 184 -7.26 4.14 -8.40
C ILE A 184 -6.24 3.45 -9.32
N MET A 185 -6.55 2.25 -9.80
CA MET A 185 -5.68 1.55 -10.76
C MET A 185 -5.48 2.32 -12.05
N HIS A 186 -6.53 2.97 -12.58
CA HIS A 186 -6.44 3.82 -13.77
C HIS A 186 -5.51 5.02 -13.53
N ALA A 187 -5.58 5.66 -12.36
CA ALA A 187 -4.68 6.75 -11.98
C ALA A 187 -3.21 6.29 -11.94
N PHE A 188 -2.94 5.11 -11.37
CA PHE A 188 -1.60 4.51 -11.38
C PHE A 188 -1.10 4.24 -12.81
N LEU A 189 -1.93 3.66 -13.68
CA LEU A 189 -1.56 3.42 -15.08
C LEU A 189 -1.24 4.73 -15.81
N ALA A 190 -1.96 5.82 -15.52
CA ALA A 190 -1.65 7.14 -16.06
C ALA A 190 -0.27 7.64 -15.61
N CYS A 191 0.09 7.46 -14.32
CA CYS A 191 1.41 7.78 -13.80
C CYS A 191 2.51 6.96 -14.48
N LEU A 192 2.29 5.65 -14.64
CA LEU A 192 3.22 4.75 -15.30
C LEU A 192 3.46 5.17 -16.76
N ALA A 193 2.40 5.53 -17.50
CA ALA A 193 2.50 6.01 -18.86
C ALA A 193 3.25 7.36 -18.97
N ALA A 194 3.01 8.28 -18.02
CA ALA A 194 3.70 9.57 -17.96
C ALA A 194 5.20 9.38 -17.67
N ASN A 195 5.55 8.50 -16.73
CA ASN A 195 6.95 8.22 -16.38
C ASN A 195 7.74 7.62 -17.57
N LYS A 196 7.12 6.77 -18.40
CA LYS A 196 7.75 6.23 -19.61
C LYS A 196 8.04 7.28 -20.69
N LYS A 197 7.23 8.33 -20.77
CA LYS A 197 7.49 9.45 -21.72
C LYS A 197 8.70 10.28 -21.32
N HIS A 198 8.99 10.39 -20.03
CA HIS A 198 10.10 11.19 -19.50
C HIS A 198 11.41 10.39 -19.38
N ASN A 199 11.34 9.06 -19.34
CA ASN A 199 12.50 8.15 -19.30
C ASN A 199 12.27 7.02 -20.31
N PRO A 200 12.46 7.26 -21.62
CA PRO A 200 12.41 6.18 -22.61
C PRO A 200 13.58 5.22 -22.34
N SER A 201 13.23 3.98 -21.97
CA SER A 201 14.17 2.84 -21.79
C SER A 201 14.80 2.45 -23.10
#